data_5f18b18eefee890698d88f0b5570a03b
#
_entry.id   5f18b18eefee890698d88f0b5570a03b
#
_cell.length_a   1.000
_cell.length_b   1.000
_cell.length_c   1.000
_cell.angle_alpha   90.00
_cell.angle_beta   90.00
_cell.angle_gamma   90.00
#
_symmetry.space_group_name_H-M   'P 1'
#
loop_
_entity.id
_entity.type
_entity.pdbx_description
1 polymer ?
#
loop_
_entity_poly.entity_id
_entity_poly.type
_entity_poly.pdbx_seq_one_letter_code
_entity_poly.pdbx_strand_id
1 'polypeptide(L)'
;MHPPPAGPGFVLRSLRAGPGFVLRSLRAGPGFVLRSLRAGPATAAFIALALLGAAACSGGEPPAASSSRVQVAAAFYPLAWVAERVGGGNADVIDLTPQGAEPHDVELTSDQVVAVTQADVMFYLGGGFQPAVEELASGMGEGAVDVLGSEGVEFVGEDPHVWLDPLRMLGIVEVVAGRLAALDQGRAAAYKTKAASLTRDLEALDADFRAVLGHCEQRELVTSHEAFGYLAESYGLVQVGIAGIDSAAEPSPQRLAEVARFVDEHDVATVFFERLLSPRIAQTIAEETGAATAVLDPLESRPQAGDYTAAMRLNLVALEEGLGCR
;
A
#
# COMPACT_ATOMS: atom_id res chain seq x y z
N MET A 1 -32.06 -44.96 -9.09
CA MET A 1 -30.70 -45.51 -8.99
C MET A 1 -30.15 -45.65 -10.39
N HIS A 2 -29.33 -44.69 -10.83
CA HIS A 2 -28.55 -44.79 -12.07
C HIS A 2 -27.15 -44.25 -11.72
N PRO A 3 -26.05 -44.94 -12.12
CA PRO A 3 -24.70 -44.47 -11.84
C PRO A 3 -24.27 -43.40 -12.87
N PRO A 4 -23.32 -42.49 -12.51
CA PRO A 4 -22.81 -41.49 -13.41
C PRO A 4 -21.76 -42.06 -14.39
N PRO A 5 -21.52 -41.40 -15.55
CA PRO A 5 -20.57 -41.86 -16.56
C PRO A 5 -19.12 -41.47 -16.20
N ALA A 6 -18.21 -42.35 -16.63
CA ALA A 6 -16.77 -42.24 -16.47
C ALA A 6 -16.17 -41.10 -17.36
N GLY A 7 -15.26 -40.29 -16.82
CA GLY A 7 -14.48 -39.29 -17.52
C GLY A 7 -13.23 -39.88 -18.22
N PRO A 8 -12.66 -39.19 -19.24
CA PRO A 8 -11.61 -39.73 -20.08
C PRO A 8 -10.22 -39.63 -19.43
N GLY A 9 -9.45 -40.70 -19.61
CA GLY A 9 -8.09 -40.86 -19.06
C GLY A 9 -7.06 -39.95 -19.70
N PHE A 10 -6.20 -39.41 -18.88
CA PHE A 10 -4.99 -38.67 -19.30
C PHE A 10 -3.85 -39.64 -19.65
N VAL A 11 -3.38 -39.57 -20.89
CA VAL A 11 -2.23 -40.30 -21.40
C VAL A 11 -0.95 -39.52 -21.10
N LEU A 12 -0.08 -40.06 -20.23
CA LEU A 12 1.28 -39.58 -20.00
C LEU A 12 2.16 -39.87 -21.23
N ARG A 13 2.57 -38.82 -21.93
CA ARG A 13 3.63 -38.91 -22.97
C ARG A 13 4.99 -38.66 -22.31
N SER A 14 5.80 -39.72 -22.26
CA SER A 14 7.21 -39.67 -21.88
C SER A 14 8.04 -38.92 -22.93
N LEU A 15 8.76 -37.88 -22.53
CA LEU A 15 9.79 -37.22 -23.34
C LEU A 15 11.16 -37.81 -23.03
N ARG A 16 11.76 -38.41 -24.07
CA ARG A 16 13.11 -38.97 -24.11
C ARG A 16 14.16 -37.86 -24.01
N ALA A 17 15.18 -38.09 -23.18
CA ALA A 17 16.42 -37.33 -23.12
C ALA A 17 17.29 -37.57 -24.37
N GLY A 18 17.80 -36.49 -24.95
CA GLY A 18 18.83 -36.53 -25.99
C GLY A 18 20.21 -36.14 -25.41
N PRO A 19 21.30 -36.71 -25.88
CA PRO A 19 22.64 -36.51 -25.35
C PRO A 19 23.45 -35.47 -26.11
N GLY A 20 24.39 -34.80 -25.41
CA GLY A 20 25.59 -34.27 -26.05
C GLY A 20 25.84 -32.79 -25.83
N PHE A 21 26.57 -32.45 -24.77
CA PHE A 21 27.41 -31.26 -24.75
C PHE A 21 28.90 -31.66 -24.62
N VAL A 22 29.64 -31.34 -25.69
CA VAL A 22 31.06 -31.59 -25.84
C VAL A 22 31.85 -30.51 -25.11
N LEU A 23 32.65 -30.88 -24.14
CA LEU A 23 33.66 -30.03 -23.49
C LEU A 23 34.83 -29.80 -24.48
N ARG A 24 35.03 -28.59 -24.92
CA ARG A 24 36.22 -28.12 -25.64
C ARG A 24 37.25 -27.63 -24.63
N SER A 25 38.32 -28.44 -24.48
CA SER A 25 39.53 -28.10 -23.75
C SER A 25 40.32 -27.02 -24.50
N LEU A 26 40.61 -25.90 -23.85
CA LEU A 26 41.58 -24.92 -24.31
C LEU A 26 42.96 -25.25 -23.78
N ARG A 27 43.87 -25.51 -24.70
CA ARG A 27 45.31 -25.77 -24.49
C ARG A 27 46.04 -24.53 -23.97
N ALA A 28 46.85 -24.70 -22.93
CA ALA A 28 47.84 -23.75 -22.45
C ALA A 28 49.00 -23.61 -23.46
N GLY A 29 49.36 -22.36 -23.78
CA GLY A 29 50.59 -22.02 -24.52
C GLY A 29 51.75 -21.68 -23.57
N PRO A 30 52.99 -21.88 -23.97
CA PRO A 30 54.13 -21.80 -23.07
C PRO A 30 54.88 -20.46 -23.10
N GLY A 31 55.47 -20.12 -21.95
CA GLY A 31 56.76 -19.45 -21.91
C GLY A 31 56.75 -17.94 -21.68
N PHE A 32 56.81 -17.52 -20.42
CA PHE A 32 57.43 -16.25 -20.07
C PHE A 32 58.73 -16.50 -19.29
N VAL A 33 59.85 -16.15 -19.92
CA VAL A 33 61.20 -16.24 -19.35
C VAL A 33 61.39 -15.01 -18.45
N LEU A 34 61.53 -15.23 -17.15
CA LEU A 34 61.98 -14.20 -16.20
C LEU A 34 63.50 -13.98 -16.35
N ARG A 35 63.85 -12.81 -16.89
CA ARG A 35 65.22 -12.32 -16.88
C ARG A 35 65.53 -11.72 -15.51
N SER A 36 66.39 -12.33 -14.74
CA SER A 36 66.94 -11.83 -13.49
C SER A 36 67.86 -10.65 -13.74
N LEU A 37 67.45 -9.45 -13.30
CA LEU A 37 68.32 -8.29 -13.20
C LEU A 37 69.05 -8.35 -11.85
N ARG A 38 70.39 -8.54 -11.89
CA ARG A 38 71.29 -8.41 -10.71
C ARG A 38 71.42 -6.92 -10.40
N ALA A 39 70.90 -6.48 -9.25
CA ALA A 39 71.15 -5.12 -8.74
C ALA A 39 72.44 -5.08 -7.92
N GLY A 40 73.26 -4.08 -8.18
CA GLY A 40 74.55 -3.84 -7.49
C GLY A 40 74.35 -3.14 -6.13
N PRO A 41 75.36 -3.15 -5.25
CA PRO A 41 75.22 -2.71 -3.84
C PRO A 41 75.05 -1.22 -3.59
N ALA A 42 74.83 -0.38 -4.60
CA ALA A 42 74.71 1.08 -4.42
C ALA A 42 73.26 1.57 -4.32
N THR A 43 72.27 0.71 -4.47
CA THR A 43 70.86 1.08 -4.45
C THR A 43 70.15 0.78 -3.12
N ALA A 44 70.85 0.20 -2.13
CA ALA A 44 70.23 -0.18 -0.84
C ALA A 44 69.99 0.98 0.15
N ALA A 45 70.62 2.15 -0.07
CA ALA A 45 70.49 3.28 0.89
C ALA A 45 69.33 4.21 0.66
N PHE A 46 68.67 4.18 -0.52
CA PHE A 46 67.50 5.07 -0.79
C PHE A 46 66.14 4.42 -0.54
N ILE A 47 66.10 3.10 -0.36
CA ILE A 47 64.82 2.41 -0.12
C ILE A 47 64.43 2.42 1.37
N ALA A 48 65.37 2.61 2.29
CA ALA A 48 65.11 2.60 3.74
C ALA A 48 64.45 3.91 4.21
N LEU A 49 64.58 5.06 3.48
CA LEU A 49 63.98 6.32 3.88
C LEU A 49 62.54 6.55 3.31
N ALA A 50 62.17 5.75 2.29
CA ALA A 50 60.81 5.83 1.70
C ALA A 50 59.75 4.98 2.45
N LEU A 51 60.18 4.09 3.33
CA LEU A 51 59.29 3.19 4.11
C LEU A 51 58.83 3.77 5.46
N LEU A 52 59.37 4.90 5.92
CA LEU A 52 58.92 5.58 7.16
C LEU A 52 57.87 6.66 6.93
N GLY A 53 57.51 6.99 5.67
CA GLY A 53 56.53 8.01 5.35
C GLY A 53 55.11 7.47 5.05
N ALA A 54 54.89 6.16 4.99
CA ALA A 54 53.61 5.57 4.57
C ALA A 54 52.72 5.05 5.72
N ALA A 55 53.09 5.31 6.98
CA ALA A 55 52.35 4.80 8.16
C ALA A 55 51.38 5.79 8.80
N ALA A 56 51.00 6.87 8.13
CA ALA A 56 50.14 7.90 8.72
C ALA A 56 49.04 8.39 7.75
N CYS A 57 48.24 7.51 7.19
CA CYS A 57 46.91 7.81 6.63
C CYS A 57 46.17 6.51 6.28
N SER A 58 46.03 5.58 7.23
CA SER A 58 44.91 4.66 7.22
C SER A 58 43.80 5.25 8.08
N GLY A 59 43.31 6.41 7.68
CA GLY A 59 41.97 6.80 7.98
C GLY A 59 41.08 5.76 7.30
N GLY A 60 40.62 4.75 8.04
CA GLY A 60 39.57 3.88 7.55
C GLY A 60 38.40 4.79 7.21
N GLU A 61 38.11 4.95 5.92
CA GLU A 61 36.80 5.41 5.51
C GLU A 61 35.82 4.53 6.25
N PRO A 62 34.86 5.12 7.03
CA PRO A 62 33.79 4.32 7.57
C PRO A 62 33.18 3.57 6.38
N PRO A 63 32.88 2.27 6.51
CA PRO A 63 32.25 1.52 5.44
C PRO A 63 31.11 2.39 4.91
N ALA A 64 31.15 2.72 3.62
CA ALA A 64 30.06 3.41 2.98
C ALA A 64 28.82 2.59 3.35
N ALA A 65 27.95 3.18 4.17
CA ALA A 65 26.68 2.56 4.50
C ALA A 65 26.07 2.15 3.17
N SER A 66 25.85 0.87 2.99
CA SER A 66 25.22 0.36 1.77
C SER A 66 23.94 1.16 1.60
N SER A 67 23.88 2.00 0.56
CA SER A 67 22.77 2.92 0.30
C SER A 67 21.58 2.17 -0.30
N SER A 68 21.37 0.92 0.09
CA SER A 68 20.19 0.16 -0.29
C SER A 68 18.98 0.84 0.35
N ARG A 69 17.98 1.13 -0.49
CA ARG A 69 16.70 1.63 -0.02
C ARG A 69 15.97 0.50 0.70
N VAL A 70 15.16 0.85 1.70
CA VAL A 70 14.29 -0.12 2.36
C VAL A 70 13.24 -0.62 1.36
N GLN A 71 13.13 -1.93 1.19
CA GLN A 71 12.14 -2.56 0.31
C GLN A 71 10.85 -2.74 1.08
N VAL A 72 9.79 -2.05 0.64
CA VAL A 72 8.49 -2.02 1.32
C VAL A 72 7.42 -2.60 0.41
N ALA A 73 6.69 -3.59 0.90
CA ALA A 73 5.42 -4.01 0.31
C ALA A 73 4.27 -3.36 1.09
N ALA A 74 3.31 -2.80 0.37
CA ALA A 74 2.10 -2.23 0.96
C ALA A 74 0.88 -2.93 0.35
N ALA A 75 -0.03 -3.38 1.18
CA ALA A 75 -1.17 -4.18 0.78
C ALA A 75 -2.07 -3.47 -0.24
N PHE A 76 -2.25 -2.14 -0.07
CA PHE A 76 -3.06 -1.32 -0.96
C PHE A 76 -2.64 0.17 -0.87
N TYR A 77 -3.26 1.00 -1.72
CA TYR A 77 -2.82 2.37 -1.99
C TYR A 77 -2.62 3.27 -0.76
N PRO A 78 -3.54 3.42 0.22
CA PRO A 78 -3.32 4.28 1.38
C PRO A 78 -2.04 3.97 2.14
N LEU A 79 -1.74 2.67 2.35
CA LEU A 79 -0.49 2.24 2.99
C LEU A 79 0.73 2.51 2.11
N ALA A 80 0.61 2.27 0.80
CA ALA A 80 1.67 2.59 -0.15
C ALA A 80 1.97 4.09 -0.17
N TRP A 81 0.94 4.94 -0.19
CA TRP A 81 1.10 6.39 -0.16
C TRP A 81 1.81 6.88 1.10
N VAL A 82 1.42 6.38 2.28
CA VAL A 82 2.12 6.73 3.54
C VAL A 82 3.58 6.28 3.49
N ALA A 83 3.84 5.04 3.05
CA ALA A 83 5.20 4.51 2.95
C ALA A 83 6.05 5.31 1.96
N GLU A 84 5.51 5.72 0.82
CA GLU A 84 6.17 6.59 -0.17
C GLU A 84 6.47 7.99 0.41
N ARG A 85 5.50 8.59 1.11
CA ARG A 85 5.64 9.93 1.71
C ARG A 85 6.68 9.95 2.83
N VAL A 86 6.65 8.98 3.73
CA VAL A 86 7.58 8.84 4.85
C VAL A 86 8.95 8.34 4.39
N GLY A 87 8.99 7.32 3.54
CA GLY A 87 10.22 6.74 3.01
C GLY A 87 10.96 7.70 2.07
N GLY A 88 10.24 8.35 1.18
CA GLY A 88 10.79 9.21 0.13
C GLY A 88 11.84 8.48 -0.69
N GLY A 89 12.96 9.12 -0.98
CA GLY A 89 14.07 8.50 -1.74
C GLY A 89 14.83 7.40 -0.99
N ASN A 90 14.45 7.05 0.24
CA ASN A 90 15.13 6.05 1.07
C ASN A 90 14.37 4.72 1.13
N ALA A 91 13.18 4.63 0.56
CA ALA A 91 12.39 3.41 0.44
C ALA A 91 11.98 3.17 -1.02
N ASP A 92 11.89 1.92 -1.40
CA ASP A 92 11.25 1.44 -2.63
C ASP A 92 9.95 0.75 -2.22
N VAL A 93 8.84 1.29 -2.67
CA VAL A 93 7.51 0.82 -2.26
C VAL A 93 6.81 0.14 -3.44
N ILE A 94 6.33 -1.08 -3.21
CA ILE A 94 5.42 -1.77 -4.11
C ILE A 94 4.01 -1.77 -3.51
N ASP A 95 3.02 -1.34 -4.31
CA ASP A 95 1.60 -1.45 -4.01
C ASP A 95 1.10 -2.80 -4.53
N LEU A 96 0.57 -3.64 -3.64
CA LEU A 96 0.12 -5.00 -3.99
C LEU A 96 -1.27 -5.00 -4.64
N THR A 97 -2.05 -3.94 -4.48
CA THR A 97 -3.34 -3.79 -5.16
C THR A 97 -3.13 -2.99 -6.46
N PRO A 98 -3.31 -3.60 -7.64
CA PRO A 98 -3.15 -2.89 -8.91
C PRO A 98 -4.10 -1.70 -9.01
N GLN A 99 -3.66 -0.64 -9.72
CA GLN A 99 -4.51 0.52 -9.95
C GLN A 99 -5.82 0.13 -10.63
N GLY A 100 -6.94 0.50 -10.02
CA GLY A 100 -8.28 0.21 -10.52
C GLY A 100 -8.79 -1.18 -10.14
N ALA A 101 -8.04 -1.96 -9.35
CA ALA A 101 -8.53 -3.19 -8.75
C ALA A 101 -9.25 -2.90 -7.41
N GLU A 102 -10.23 -3.73 -7.11
CA GLU A 102 -10.93 -3.77 -5.84
C GLU A 102 -10.04 -4.49 -4.80
N PRO A 103 -9.65 -3.86 -3.67
CA PRO A 103 -8.69 -4.47 -2.75
C PRO A 103 -9.26 -5.64 -1.94
N HIS A 104 -10.56 -5.64 -1.63
CA HIS A 104 -11.17 -6.72 -0.85
C HIS A 104 -11.03 -8.10 -1.52
N ASP A 105 -11.07 -8.11 -2.87
CA ASP A 105 -11.00 -9.32 -3.70
C ASP A 105 -9.64 -9.51 -4.41
N VAL A 106 -8.58 -8.84 -3.93
CA VAL A 106 -7.28 -8.91 -4.61
C VAL A 106 -6.70 -10.31 -4.55
N GLU A 107 -6.31 -10.83 -5.73
CA GLU A 107 -5.52 -12.04 -5.89
C GLU A 107 -4.07 -11.67 -6.23
N LEU A 108 -3.11 -12.22 -5.49
CA LEU A 108 -1.70 -11.92 -5.69
C LEU A 108 -1.10 -12.74 -6.83
N THR A 109 -0.42 -12.06 -7.75
CA THR A 109 0.39 -12.70 -8.80
C THR A 109 1.66 -13.32 -8.21
N SER A 110 2.25 -14.30 -8.91
CA SER A 110 3.52 -14.89 -8.51
C SER A 110 4.64 -13.85 -8.35
N ASP A 111 4.67 -12.81 -9.18
CA ASP A 111 5.68 -11.75 -9.11
C ASP A 111 5.50 -10.89 -7.84
N GLN A 112 4.25 -10.62 -7.44
CA GLN A 112 3.95 -9.92 -6.19
C GLN A 112 4.33 -10.75 -4.97
N VAL A 113 4.06 -12.07 -4.96
CA VAL A 113 4.51 -12.97 -3.90
C VAL A 113 6.04 -12.96 -3.79
N VAL A 114 6.76 -13.02 -4.91
CA VAL A 114 8.23 -12.91 -4.92
C VAL A 114 8.68 -11.56 -4.38
N ALA A 115 8.04 -10.46 -4.78
CA ALA A 115 8.39 -9.12 -4.31
C ALA A 115 8.21 -8.99 -2.78
N VAL A 116 7.12 -9.53 -2.24
CA VAL A 116 6.86 -9.56 -0.78
C VAL A 116 7.93 -10.36 -0.05
N THR A 117 8.35 -11.54 -0.57
CA THR A 117 9.40 -12.34 0.06
C THR A 117 10.78 -11.67 0.07
N GLN A 118 10.99 -10.66 -0.78
CA GLN A 118 12.21 -9.85 -0.85
C GLN A 118 12.09 -8.51 -0.11
N ALA A 119 10.90 -8.15 0.37
CA ALA A 119 10.69 -6.92 1.12
C ALA A 119 11.28 -7.00 2.54
N ASP A 120 11.82 -5.88 3.02
CA ASP A 120 12.28 -5.72 4.39
C ASP A 120 11.09 -5.58 5.36
N VAL A 121 9.96 -5.11 4.85
CA VAL A 121 8.70 -4.97 5.59
C VAL A 121 7.50 -5.00 4.65
N MET A 122 6.40 -5.58 5.13
CA MET A 122 5.07 -5.49 4.52
C MET A 122 4.11 -4.82 5.50
N PHE A 123 3.39 -3.79 5.03
CA PHE A 123 2.28 -3.17 5.76
C PHE A 123 0.96 -3.66 5.18
N TYR A 124 0.07 -4.13 6.05
CA TYR A 124 -1.25 -4.64 5.67
C TYR A 124 -2.29 -4.30 6.74
N LEU A 125 -3.56 -4.47 6.42
CA LEU A 125 -4.65 -4.42 7.37
C LEU A 125 -5.08 -5.85 7.67
N GLY A 126 -5.17 -6.19 8.95
CA GLY A 126 -5.77 -7.43 9.41
C GLY A 126 -7.30 -7.38 9.42
N GLY A 127 -7.92 -8.38 10.05
CA GLY A 127 -9.37 -8.39 10.24
C GLY A 127 -10.18 -8.88 9.04
N GLY A 128 -9.54 -9.49 8.05
CA GLY A 128 -10.23 -10.07 6.89
C GLY A 128 -10.39 -9.10 5.72
N PHE A 129 -9.72 -7.93 5.74
CA PHE A 129 -9.80 -6.93 4.67
C PHE A 129 -9.27 -7.48 3.34
N GLN A 130 -8.12 -8.14 3.35
CA GLN A 130 -7.50 -8.75 2.16
C GLN A 130 -7.01 -10.16 2.50
N PRO A 131 -7.86 -11.20 2.43
CA PRO A 131 -7.51 -12.56 2.91
C PRO A 131 -6.24 -13.13 2.26
N ALA A 132 -6.03 -12.92 0.96
CA ALA A 132 -4.83 -13.39 0.26
C ALA A 132 -3.53 -12.70 0.75
N VAL A 133 -3.62 -11.42 1.11
CA VAL A 133 -2.50 -10.66 1.68
C VAL A 133 -2.22 -11.09 3.11
N GLU A 134 -3.26 -11.30 3.93
CA GLU A 134 -3.13 -11.78 5.31
C GLU A 134 -2.53 -13.19 5.38
N GLU A 135 -2.89 -14.08 4.45
CA GLU A 135 -2.27 -15.40 4.35
C GLU A 135 -0.77 -15.28 4.08
N LEU A 136 -0.38 -14.41 3.14
CA LEU A 136 1.03 -14.17 2.84
C LEU A 136 1.76 -13.53 4.03
N ALA A 137 1.14 -12.56 4.71
CA ALA A 137 1.67 -11.90 5.92
C ALA A 137 1.98 -12.90 7.02
N SER A 138 1.15 -13.92 7.20
CA SER A 138 1.35 -14.96 8.22
C SER A 138 2.67 -15.72 8.06
N GLY A 139 3.19 -15.82 6.83
CA GLY A 139 4.47 -16.43 6.51
C GLY A 139 5.70 -15.54 6.77
N MET A 140 5.53 -14.23 6.92
CA MET A 140 6.63 -13.26 7.08
C MET A 140 7.04 -13.01 8.53
N GLY A 141 6.25 -13.43 9.53
CA GLY A 141 6.51 -13.18 10.95
C GLY A 141 6.69 -11.68 11.23
N GLU A 142 7.81 -11.30 11.86
CA GLU A 142 8.11 -9.89 12.19
C GLU A 142 8.31 -8.98 10.97
N GLY A 143 8.43 -9.53 9.77
CA GLY A 143 8.49 -8.77 8.53
C GLY A 143 7.15 -8.18 8.10
N ALA A 144 6.02 -8.72 8.57
CA ALA A 144 4.69 -8.18 8.32
C ALA A 144 4.19 -7.36 9.50
N VAL A 145 3.60 -6.20 9.22
CA VAL A 145 3.03 -5.28 10.21
C VAL A 145 1.53 -5.16 9.94
N ASP A 146 0.72 -5.73 10.82
CA ASP A 146 -0.70 -5.45 10.87
C ASP A 146 -0.93 -4.05 11.42
N VAL A 147 -1.37 -3.15 10.55
CA VAL A 147 -1.53 -1.74 10.89
C VAL A 147 -2.73 -1.54 11.81
N LEU A 148 -3.85 -2.26 11.60
CA LEU A 148 -5.02 -2.18 12.49
C LEU A 148 -4.73 -2.73 13.89
N GLY A 149 -3.88 -3.75 14.00
CA GLY A 149 -3.44 -4.32 15.28
C GLY A 149 -2.36 -3.50 15.98
N SER A 150 -1.87 -2.40 15.37
CA SER A 150 -0.77 -1.60 15.91
C SER A 150 -1.23 -0.58 16.93
N GLU A 151 -0.38 -0.33 17.95
CA GLU A 151 -0.62 0.73 18.94
C GLU A 151 -0.70 2.11 18.25
N GLY A 152 -1.70 2.90 18.62
CA GLY A 152 -1.92 4.25 18.08
C GLY A 152 -2.85 4.30 16.86
N VAL A 153 -3.26 3.15 16.32
CA VAL A 153 -4.32 3.10 15.29
C VAL A 153 -5.65 2.79 16.00
N GLU A 154 -6.52 3.77 16.05
CA GLU A 154 -7.85 3.60 16.64
C GLU A 154 -8.78 2.90 15.64
N PHE A 155 -9.10 1.65 15.93
CA PHE A 155 -9.94 0.77 15.15
C PHE A 155 -11.14 0.32 15.98
N VAL A 156 -12.34 0.33 15.39
CA VAL A 156 -13.60 0.01 16.10
C VAL A 156 -14.39 -1.05 15.33
N GLY A 157 -14.75 -2.11 16.01
CA GLY A 157 -15.57 -3.19 15.45
C GLY A 157 -14.84 -3.97 14.35
N GLU A 158 -15.47 -4.11 13.18
CA GLU A 158 -14.95 -4.83 12.01
C GLU A 158 -14.69 -3.92 10.81
N ASP A 159 -14.86 -2.59 10.99
CA ASP A 159 -14.68 -1.61 9.90
C ASP A 159 -13.20 -1.29 9.68
N PRO A 160 -12.58 -1.71 8.55
CA PRO A 160 -11.16 -1.48 8.29
C PRO A 160 -10.85 -0.08 7.76
N HIS A 161 -11.84 0.75 7.38
CA HIS A 161 -11.70 1.96 6.55
C HIS A 161 -11.15 3.18 7.31
N VAL A 162 -10.24 2.95 8.27
CA VAL A 162 -9.62 3.98 9.12
C VAL A 162 -8.91 5.09 8.33
N TRP A 163 -8.46 4.78 7.11
CA TRP A 163 -7.74 5.74 6.26
C TRP A 163 -8.62 6.86 5.68
N LEU A 164 -9.93 6.76 5.77
CA LEU A 164 -10.85 7.81 5.31
C LEU A 164 -11.07 8.93 6.35
N ASP A 165 -10.56 8.74 7.56
CA ASP A 165 -10.45 9.81 8.56
C ASP A 165 -9.01 10.34 8.61
N PRO A 166 -8.78 11.62 8.25
CA PRO A 166 -7.43 12.20 8.28
C PRO A 166 -6.72 12.11 9.64
N LEU A 167 -7.44 12.15 10.76
CA LEU A 167 -6.82 12.05 12.09
C LEU A 167 -6.46 10.60 12.44
N ARG A 168 -7.27 9.61 12.04
CA ARG A 168 -6.92 8.19 12.21
C ARG A 168 -5.74 7.79 11.33
N MET A 169 -5.61 8.41 10.15
CA MET A 169 -4.45 8.23 9.27
C MET A 169 -3.13 8.61 9.95
N LEU A 170 -3.13 9.50 10.97
CA LEU A 170 -1.93 9.84 11.74
C LEU A 170 -1.32 8.62 12.45
N GLY A 171 -2.16 7.72 12.97
CA GLY A 171 -1.69 6.46 13.58
C GLY A 171 -0.93 5.60 12.55
N ILE A 172 -1.45 5.50 11.33
CA ILE A 172 -0.77 4.78 10.23
C ILE A 172 0.59 5.42 9.91
N VAL A 173 0.66 6.76 9.87
CA VAL A 173 1.91 7.49 9.63
C VAL A 173 2.96 7.17 10.72
N GLU A 174 2.55 7.13 11.99
CA GLU A 174 3.43 6.80 13.10
C GLU A 174 3.94 5.36 13.05
N VAL A 175 3.07 4.38 12.76
CA VAL A 175 3.43 2.97 12.60
C VAL A 175 4.47 2.80 11.49
N VAL A 176 4.21 3.35 10.30
CA VAL A 176 5.12 3.27 9.16
C VAL A 176 6.45 3.96 9.46
N ALA A 177 6.44 5.17 10.03
CA ALA A 177 7.64 5.90 10.37
C ALA A 177 8.49 5.19 11.43
N GLY A 178 7.86 4.64 12.45
CA GLY A 178 8.50 3.86 13.51
C GLY A 178 9.19 2.62 12.93
N ARG A 179 8.51 1.88 12.05
CA ARG A 179 9.06 0.67 11.44
C ARG A 179 10.22 0.98 10.50
N LEU A 180 10.10 1.97 9.62
CA LEU A 180 11.19 2.39 8.73
C LEU A 180 12.41 2.89 9.52
N ALA A 181 12.19 3.65 10.60
CA ALA A 181 13.28 4.11 11.47
C ALA A 181 13.99 2.97 12.22
N ALA A 182 13.27 1.91 12.56
CA ALA A 182 13.86 0.72 13.20
C ALA A 182 14.71 -0.10 12.22
N LEU A 183 14.26 -0.25 10.97
CA LEU A 183 14.97 -0.97 9.91
C LEU A 183 16.20 -0.21 9.40
N ASP A 184 16.12 1.11 9.34
CA ASP A 184 17.20 1.97 8.83
C ASP A 184 17.53 3.09 9.83
N GLN A 185 18.20 2.71 10.91
CA GLN A 185 18.56 3.62 12.01
C GLN A 185 19.42 4.81 11.55
N GLY A 186 20.23 4.62 10.50
CA GLY A 186 21.06 5.68 9.94
C GLY A 186 20.24 6.83 9.35
N ARG A 187 19.01 6.56 8.90
CA ARG A 187 18.09 7.56 8.32
C ARG A 187 16.84 7.82 9.17
N ALA A 188 16.80 7.33 10.43
CA ALA A 188 15.65 7.47 11.32
C ALA A 188 15.18 8.93 11.48
N ALA A 189 16.11 9.90 11.56
CA ALA A 189 15.76 11.31 11.64
C ALA A 189 15.06 11.84 10.37
N ALA A 190 15.43 11.33 9.18
CA ALA A 190 14.79 11.71 7.93
C ALA A 190 13.34 11.20 7.85
N TYR A 191 13.10 9.95 8.27
CA TYR A 191 11.74 9.39 8.33
C TYR A 191 10.84 10.17 9.29
N LYS A 192 11.33 10.49 10.49
CA LYS A 192 10.60 11.30 11.47
C LYS A 192 10.27 12.71 10.93
N THR A 193 11.21 13.34 10.23
CA THR A 193 10.97 14.67 9.63
C THR A 193 9.88 14.60 8.57
N LYS A 194 9.89 13.57 7.72
CA LYS A 194 8.87 13.37 6.68
C LYS A 194 7.50 13.03 7.28
N ALA A 195 7.46 12.17 8.29
CA ALA A 195 6.25 11.87 9.04
C ALA A 195 5.65 13.14 9.65
N ALA A 196 6.44 13.97 10.34
CA ALA A 196 5.97 15.22 10.89
C ALA A 196 5.48 16.23 9.83
N SER A 197 6.00 16.17 8.59
CA SER A 197 5.44 16.96 7.47
C SER A 197 4.10 16.42 7.03
N LEU A 198 3.98 15.09 6.91
CA LEU A 198 2.74 14.43 6.49
C LEU A 198 1.63 14.62 7.54
N THR A 199 1.97 14.56 8.84
CA THR A 199 1.06 14.90 9.94
C THR A 199 0.42 16.26 9.73
N ARG A 200 1.22 17.31 9.45
CA ARG A 200 0.67 18.67 9.20
C ARG A 200 -0.23 18.74 7.97
N ASP A 201 0.10 17.98 6.91
CA ASP A 201 -0.73 17.93 5.71
C ASP A 201 -2.10 17.30 6.02
N LEU A 202 -2.13 16.25 6.85
CA LEU A 202 -3.36 15.57 7.29
C LEU A 202 -4.17 16.40 8.28
N GLU A 203 -3.53 17.09 9.24
CA GLU A 203 -4.18 18.04 10.14
C GLU A 203 -4.84 19.21 9.38
N ALA A 204 -4.17 19.70 8.32
CA ALA A 204 -4.75 20.72 7.46
C ALA A 204 -5.94 20.18 6.66
N LEU A 205 -5.89 18.92 6.21
CA LEU A 205 -7.00 18.26 5.54
C LEU A 205 -8.21 18.09 6.50
N ASP A 206 -7.98 17.65 7.74
CA ASP A 206 -9.03 17.59 8.78
C ASP A 206 -9.68 18.97 9.01
N ALA A 207 -8.88 20.01 9.09
CA ALA A 207 -9.39 21.38 9.25
C ALA A 207 -10.29 21.81 8.06
N ASP A 208 -9.89 21.46 6.82
CA ASP A 208 -10.72 21.72 5.63
C ASP A 208 -12.07 20.99 5.74
N PHE A 209 -12.06 19.69 6.12
CA PHE A 209 -13.27 18.89 6.31
C PHE A 209 -14.20 19.47 7.39
N ARG A 210 -13.65 19.84 8.56
CA ARG A 210 -14.42 20.46 9.66
C ARG A 210 -15.03 21.78 9.25
N ALA A 211 -14.31 22.61 8.51
CA ALA A 211 -14.79 23.90 8.07
C ALA A 211 -16.01 23.78 7.12
N VAL A 212 -15.95 22.83 6.19
CA VAL A 212 -17.03 22.61 5.20
C VAL A 212 -18.18 21.83 5.83
N LEU A 213 -17.91 20.63 6.38
CA LEU A 213 -18.97 19.73 6.85
C LEU A 213 -19.66 20.18 8.14
N GLY A 214 -19.09 21.16 8.84
CA GLY A 214 -19.72 21.78 10.00
C GLY A 214 -21.03 22.53 9.68
N HIS A 215 -21.25 22.87 8.41
CA HIS A 215 -22.33 23.76 7.98
C HIS A 215 -23.24 23.18 6.88
N CYS A 216 -23.38 21.86 6.84
CA CYS A 216 -24.22 21.16 5.85
C CYS A 216 -25.71 21.16 6.29
N GLU A 217 -26.60 21.24 5.31
CA GLU A 217 -28.07 21.15 5.53
C GLU A 217 -28.49 19.71 5.84
N GLN A 218 -27.79 18.72 5.21
CA GLN A 218 -28.02 17.29 5.45
C GLN A 218 -26.88 16.66 6.24
N ARG A 219 -27.22 15.63 7.00
CA ARG A 219 -26.30 14.81 7.76
C ARG A 219 -26.28 13.36 7.31
N GLU A 220 -27.29 12.94 6.57
CA GLU A 220 -27.48 11.59 6.05
C GLU A 220 -26.57 11.38 4.84
N LEU A 221 -25.62 10.46 4.97
CA LEU A 221 -24.64 10.08 3.96
C LEU A 221 -24.99 8.68 3.42
N VAL A 222 -25.70 8.63 2.29
CA VAL A 222 -26.04 7.35 1.64
C VAL A 222 -24.99 6.99 0.63
N THR A 223 -24.33 5.81 0.81
CA THR A 223 -23.17 5.35 0.04
C THR A 223 -23.37 3.94 -0.54
N SER A 224 -22.58 3.56 -1.56
CA SER A 224 -22.62 2.21 -2.15
C SER A 224 -22.33 1.11 -1.14
N HIS A 225 -21.29 1.28 -0.28
CA HIS A 225 -21.01 0.42 0.87
C HIS A 225 -20.62 1.22 2.11
N GLU A 226 -20.44 0.55 3.25
CA GLU A 226 -20.19 1.19 4.54
C GLU A 226 -18.71 1.51 4.78
N ALA A 227 -18.04 2.19 3.82
CA ALA A 227 -16.64 2.58 3.94
C ALA A 227 -16.40 3.85 4.77
N PHE A 228 -17.38 4.75 4.83
CA PHE A 228 -17.19 6.11 5.34
C PHE A 228 -17.57 6.28 6.82
N GLY A 229 -17.63 5.18 7.59
CA GLY A 229 -18.06 5.18 9.00
C GLY A 229 -17.21 6.10 9.87
N TYR A 230 -15.90 6.03 9.79
CA TYR A 230 -14.99 6.90 10.56
C TYR A 230 -15.04 8.36 10.13
N LEU A 231 -15.13 8.63 8.82
CA LEU A 231 -15.35 9.98 8.32
C LEU A 231 -16.67 10.54 8.82
N ALA A 232 -17.74 9.77 8.73
CA ALA A 232 -19.05 10.18 9.21
C ALA A 232 -19.04 10.49 10.72
N GLU A 233 -18.44 9.62 11.54
CA GLU A 233 -18.27 9.85 12.98
C GLU A 233 -17.51 11.15 13.27
N SER A 234 -16.37 11.38 12.60
CA SER A 234 -15.51 12.53 12.87
C SER A 234 -16.11 13.87 12.50
N TYR A 235 -17.02 13.89 11.53
CA TYR A 235 -17.66 15.14 11.05
C TYR A 235 -19.15 15.23 11.33
N GLY A 236 -19.69 14.33 12.17
CA GLY A 236 -21.09 14.36 12.63
C GLY A 236 -22.09 14.06 11.53
N LEU A 237 -21.74 13.18 10.58
CA LEU A 237 -22.63 12.63 9.56
C LEU A 237 -23.20 11.29 10.03
N VAL A 238 -24.24 10.81 9.37
CA VAL A 238 -24.88 9.51 9.60
C VAL A 238 -24.80 8.70 8.32
N GLN A 239 -23.88 7.73 8.27
CA GLN A 239 -23.75 6.88 7.10
C GLN A 239 -24.83 5.81 7.04
N VAL A 240 -25.36 5.57 5.83
CA VAL A 240 -26.21 4.43 5.46
C VAL A 240 -25.66 3.82 4.18
N GLY A 241 -25.01 2.65 4.29
CA GLY A 241 -24.54 1.91 3.12
C GLY A 241 -25.65 1.13 2.43
N ILE A 242 -25.63 1.10 1.11
CA ILE A 242 -26.50 0.21 0.31
C ILE A 242 -26.04 -1.24 0.53
N ALA A 243 -24.75 -1.52 0.38
CA ALA A 243 -24.11 -2.73 0.88
C ALA A 243 -23.54 -2.50 2.29
N GLY A 244 -23.11 -3.59 2.98
CA GLY A 244 -22.38 -3.51 4.24
C GLY A 244 -20.91 -3.10 4.05
N ILE A 245 -20.04 -3.52 4.99
CA ILE A 245 -18.61 -3.25 4.95
C ILE A 245 -17.93 -3.91 3.74
N ASP A 246 -18.39 -5.10 3.34
CA ASP A 246 -17.94 -5.79 2.14
C ASP A 246 -18.61 -5.20 0.90
N SER A 247 -17.82 -4.52 0.07
CA SER A 247 -18.27 -3.88 -1.18
C SER A 247 -18.73 -4.89 -2.24
N ALA A 248 -18.21 -6.13 -2.22
CA ALA A 248 -18.55 -7.19 -3.15
C ALA A 248 -19.89 -7.88 -2.82
N ALA A 249 -20.42 -7.70 -1.61
CA ALA A 249 -21.67 -8.28 -1.19
C ALA A 249 -22.86 -7.63 -1.93
N GLU A 250 -23.61 -8.44 -2.72
CA GLU A 250 -24.82 -7.94 -3.36
C GLU A 250 -25.92 -7.64 -2.30
N PRO A 251 -26.47 -6.41 -2.25
CA PRO A 251 -27.53 -6.07 -1.32
C PRO A 251 -28.81 -6.84 -1.64
N SER A 252 -29.49 -7.31 -0.60
CA SER A 252 -30.78 -7.98 -0.77
C SER A 252 -31.87 -7.01 -1.28
N PRO A 253 -32.90 -7.50 -1.98
CA PRO A 253 -34.05 -6.67 -2.37
C PRO A 253 -34.72 -5.94 -1.19
N GLN A 254 -34.71 -6.58 -0.01
CA GLN A 254 -35.22 -5.97 1.22
C GLN A 254 -34.36 -4.78 1.62
N ARG A 255 -33.01 -4.92 1.60
CA ARG A 255 -32.07 -3.82 1.92
C ARG A 255 -32.26 -2.65 0.97
N LEU A 256 -32.39 -2.91 -0.34
CA LEU A 256 -32.65 -1.84 -1.33
C LEU A 256 -33.94 -1.07 -1.01
N ALA A 257 -35.02 -1.79 -0.67
CA ALA A 257 -36.28 -1.14 -0.29
C ALA A 257 -36.17 -0.37 1.06
N GLU A 258 -35.33 -0.82 1.99
CA GLU A 258 -35.05 -0.09 3.24
C GLU A 258 -34.28 1.20 2.98
N VAL A 259 -33.24 1.14 2.14
CA VAL A 259 -32.45 2.32 1.79
C VAL A 259 -33.28 3.33 0.98
N ALA A 260 -34.07 2.88 0.01
CA ALA A 260 -34.95 3.76 -0.74
C ALA A 260 -35.97 4.49 0.17
N ARG A 261 -36.56 3.78 1.13
CA ARG A 261 -37.42 4.41 2.14
C ARG A 261 -36.67 5.40 3.03
N PHE A 262 -35.47 5.09 3.43
CA PHE A 262 -34.61 5.99 4.21
C PHE A 262 -34.35 7.28 3.44
N VAL A 263 -34.03 7.19 2.15
CA VAL A 263 -33.79 8.33 1.26
C VAL A 263 -35.05 9.22 1.19
N ASP A 264 -36.24 8.62 1.00
CA ASP A 264 -37.53 9.34 0.98
C ASP A 264 -37.89 9.98 2.34
N GLU A 265 -37.75 9.23 3.44
CA GLU A 265 -38.15 9.68 4.78
C GLU A 265 -37.26 10.81 5.32
N HIS A 266 -36.01 10.93 4.85
CA HIS A 266 -35.04 11.92 5.28
C HIS A 266 -34.79 13.00 4.24
N ASP A 267 -35.52 13.01 3.12
CA ASP A 267 -35.33 13.93 2.00
C ASP A 267 -33.86 13.99 1.52
N VAL A 268 -33.22 12.82 1.44
CA VAL A 268 -31.77 12.72 1.04
C VAL A 268 -31.63 13.25 -0.38
N ALA A 269 -30.84 14.31 -0.56
CA ALA A 269 -30.65 14.94 -1.86
C ALA A 269 -29.73 14.17 -2.79
N THR A 270 -28.76 13.42 -2.24
CA THR A 270 -27.71 12.75 -3.03
C THR A 270 -27.38 11.35 -2.50
N VAL A 271 -27.37 10.36 -3.41
CA VAL A 271 -26.87 9.02 -3.19
C VAL A 271 -25.47 8.92 -3.81
N PHE A 272 -24.48 8.59 -3.00
CA PHE A 272 -23.08 8.51 -3.44
C PHE A 272 -22.74 7.11 -3.92
N PHE A 273 -21.96 7.03 -5.02
CA PHE A 273 -21.45 5.78 -5.56
C PHE A 273 -19.93 5.86 -5.78
N GLU A 274 -19.30 4.71 -5.89
CA GLU A 274 -17.86 4.56 -5.98
C GLU A 274 -17.40 4.29 -7.41
N ARG A 275 -16.12 4.64 -7.70
CA ARG A 275 -15.57 4.48 -9.05
C ARG A 275 -15.37 3.03 -9.47
N LEU A 276 -15.00 2.17 -8.51
CA LEU A 276 -14.64 0.77 -8.77
C LEU A 276 -15.87 -0.14 -8.85
N LEU A 277 -17.00 0.30 -8.29
CA LEU A 277 -18.24 -0.44 -8.29
C LEU A 277 -19.20 0.01 -9.40
N SER A 278 -20.16 -0.87 -9.72
CA SER A 278 -21.21 -0.51 -10.68
C SER A 278 -22.14 0.56 -10.10
N PRO A 279 -22.33 1.71 -10.75
CA PRO A 279 -23.20 2.76 -10.26
C PRO A 279 -24.70 2.40 -10.34
N ARG A 280 -25.07 1.28 -10.99
CA ARG A 280 -26.46 0.96 -11.33
C ARG A 280 -27.39 0.90 -10.12
N ILE A 281 -26.94 0.34 -9.00
CA ILE A 281 -27.78 0.20 -7.80
C ILE A 281 -28.07 1.57 -7.19
N ALA A 282 -27.03 2.41 -7.01
CA ALA A 282 -27.20 3.77 -6.51
C ALA A 282 -28.08 4.61 -7.46
N GLN A 283 -27.89 4.46 -8.77
CA GLN A 283 -28.73 5.13 -9.78
C GLN A 283 -30.20 4.68 -9.71
N THR A 284 -30.47 3.38 -9.51
CA THR A 284 -31.84 2.88 -9.36
C THR A 284 -32.52 3.50 -8.14
N ILE A 285 -31.85 3.54 -6.99
CA ILE A 285 -32.41 4.18 -5.78
C ILE A 285 -32.66 5.67 -6.03
N ALA A 286 -31.71 6.37 -6.63
CA ALA A 286 -31.86 7.79 -6.95
C ALA A 286 -33.02 8.06 -7.94
N GLU A 287 -33.19 7.22 -8.97
CA GLU A 287 -34.32 7.30 -9.91
C GLU A 287 -35.69 7.08 -9.24
N GLU A 288 -35.77 6.13 -8.30
CA GLU A 288 -37.00 5.82 -7.56
C GLU A 288 -37.39 6.92 -6.57
N THR A 289 -36.38 7.59 -5.96
CA THR A 289 -36.61 8.60 -4.89
C THR A 289 -36.50 10.04 -5.38
N GLY A 290 -36.01 10.26 -6.60
CA GLY A 290 -35.74 11.59 -7.13
C GLY A 290 -34.49 12.27 -6.63
N ALA A 291 -33.62 11.55 -5.87
CA ALA A 291 -32.31 12.02 -5.43
C ALA A 291 -31.35 12.17 -6.62
N ALA A 292 -30.32 12.99 -6.45
CA ALA A 292 -29.17 13.02 -7.37
C ALA A 292 -28.17 11.89 -7.07
N THR A 293 -27.20 11.69 -7.96
CA THR A 293 -26.05 10.82 -7.70
C THR A 293 -24.75 11.58 -7.81
N ALA A 294 -23.77 11.27 -6.95
CA ALA A 294 -22.42 11.81 -7.01
C ALA A 294 -21.38 10.71 -6.73
N VAL A 295 -20.13 10.95 -7.13
CA VAL A 295 -19.03 10.03 -6.83
C VAL A 295 -18.43 10.39 -5.49
N LEU A 296 -18.28 9.39 -4.59
CA LEU A 296 -17.49 9.47 -3.38
C LEU A 296 -16.52 8.29 -3.38
N ASP A 297 -15.23 8.59 -3.40
CA ASP A 297 -14.17 7.59 -3.63
C ASP A 297 -13.62 7.11 -2.28
N PRO A 298 -13.70 5.80 -1.94
CA PRO A 298 -13.11 5.27 -0.71
C PRO A 298 -11.59 5.18 -0.75
N LEU A 299 -10.96 5.58 -1.85
CA LEU A 299 -9.50 5.64 -2.03
C LEU A 299 -8.78 4.30 -1.80
N GLU A 300 -9.44 3.22 -2.10
CA GLU A 300 -8.92 1.86 -1.98
C GLU A 300 -7.89 1.52 -3.06
N SER A 301 -7.89 2.28 -4.14
CA SER A 301 -6.95 2.16 -5.25
C SER A 301 -6.30 3.52 -5.54
N ARG A 302 -5.11 3.48 -6.14
CA ARG A 302 -4.38 4.70 -6.53
C ARG A 302 -5.23 5.57 -7.46
N PRO A 303 -5.46 6.86 -7.13
CA PRO A 303 -6.23 7.75 -7.97
C PRO A 303 -5.54 7.98 -9.32
N GLN A 304 -6.34 8.22 -10.37
CA GLN A 304 -5.80 8.46 -11.72
C GLN A 304 -5.00 9.76 -11.83
N ALA A 305 -5.25 10.72 -10.94
CA ALA A 305 -4.56 11.99 -10.89
C ALA A 305 -4.45 12.50 -9.44
N GLY A 306 -3.35 13.15 -9.14
CA GLY A 306 -3.08 13.64 -7.80
C GLY A 306 -2.60 12.54 -6.84
N ASP A 307 -2.74 12.79 -5.56
CA ASP A 307 -2.42 11.89 -4.47
C ASP A 307 -3.61 11.74 -3.51
N TYR A 308 -3.41 11.02 -2.41
CA TYR A 308 -4.43 10.82 -1.38
C TYR A 308 -5.07 12.14 -0.92
N THR A 309 -4.26 13.17 -0.60
CA THR A 309 -4.79 14.45 -0.11
C THR A 309 -5.60 15.19 -1.17
N ALA A 310 -5.18 15.11 -2.44
CA ALA A 310 -5.92 15.68 -3.55
C ALA A 310 -7.26 14.94 -3.76
N ALA A 311 -7.27 13.62 -3.69
CA ALA A 311 -8.47 12.82 -3.85
C ALA A 311 -9.45 13.00 -2.67
N MET A 312 -8.96 13.08 -1.43
CA MET A 312 -9.80 13.44 -0.27
C MET A 312 -10.44 14.83 -0.42
N ARG A 313 -9.73 15.81 -0.99
CA ARG A 313 -10.34 17.12 -1.29
C ARG A 313 -11.40 17.05 -2.38
N LEU A 314 -11.27 16.15 -3.37
CA LEU A 314 -12.35 15.89 -4.33
C LEU A 314 -13.58 15.27 -3.65
N ASN A 315 -13.36 14.36 -2.70
CA ASN A 315 -14.42 13.82 -1.86
C ASN A 315 -15.10 14.94 -1.04
N LEU A 316 -14.31 15.85 -0.48
CA LEU A 316 -14.87 16.99 0.26
C LEU A 316 -15.76 17.87 -0.60
N VAL A 317 -15.37 18.17 -1.85
CA VAL A 317 -16.19 18.92 -2.81
C VAL A 317 -17.48 18.15 -3.13
N ALA A 318 -17.41 16.84 -3.35
CA ALA A 318 -18.60 16.03 -3.61
C ALA A 318 -19.56 16.00 -2.41
N LEU A 319 -19.02 15.94 -1.19
CA LEU A 319 -19.81 16.03 0.05
C LEU A 319 -20.41 17.42 0.25
N GLU A 320 -19.64 18.50 -0.01
CA GLU A 320 -20.10 19.88 0.06
C GLU A 320 -21.34 20.10 -0.83
N GLU A 321 -21.24 19.69 -2.08
CA GLU A 321 -22.33 19.81 -3.05
C GLU A 321 -23.51 18.89 -2.70
N GLY A 322 -23.23 17.61 -2.38
CA GLY A 322 -24.25 16.59 -2.17
C GLY A 322 -25.01 16.72 -0.85
N LEU A 323 -24.41 17.32 0.19
CA LEU A 323 -25.02 17.54 1.51
C LEU A 323 -25.51 18.99 1.69
N GLY A 324 -25.37 19.84 0.68
CA GLY A 324 -25.81 21.23 0.73
C GLY A 324 -25.07 22.05 1.78
N CYS A 325 -23.74 21.94 1.85
CA CYS A 325 -22.93 22.71 2.79
C CYS A 325 -22.72 24.16 2.30
N ARG A 326 -22.56 25.12 3.27
CA ARG A 326 -22.45 26.56 2.96
C ARG A 326 -21.33 27.22 3.74
#